data_019086539108f68d81aeb2208191a97d
#
_entry.id   019086539108f68d81aeb2208191a97d
#
_cell.length_a   1.000
_cell.length_b   1.000
_cell.length_c   1.000
_cell.angle_alpha   90.00
_cell.angle_beta   90.00
_cell.angle_gamma   90.00
#
_symmetry.space_group_name_H-M   'P 1'
#
loop_
_entity.id
_entity.type
_entity.pdbx_description
1 polymer ?
#
loop_
_entity_poly.entity_id
_entity_poly.type
_entity_poly.pdbx_seq_one_letter_code
_entity_poly.pdbx_strand_id
1 'polypeptide(L)'
;VLCNNAGVATRQIPVWEHQLASWQWILGVNLWGVIHGIHSFVPRMLAGGQEGHVVNTASMAGMVTGEANGGPYSASKHAVVSISESLYCEMKRDGAAISASVLCPGWVSTGIIANSDRDAPVPSGFTGSMADIPASFEPSFVASQVFEAIRDDRFYILATQDDFLGWMKMRHDRIQDGRNPAVPRRRP
;
A
#
# COMPACT_ATOMS: atom_id res chain seq x y z
N VAL A 1 8.58 -0.14 17.53
CA VAL A 1 8.11 -0.30 16.14
C VAL A 1 6.85 0.52 15.96
N LEU A 2 6.74 1.25 14.84
CA LEU A 2 5.54 1.96 14.39
C LEU A 2 4.99 1.25 13.14
N CYS A 3 3.74 0.80 13.18
CA CYS A 3 3.05 0.23 12.02
C CYS A 3 1.91 1.16 11.58
N ASN A 4 2.10 1.88 10.50
CA ASN A 4 1.06 2.66 9.85
C ASN A 4 0.27 1.73 8.91
N ASN A 5 -0.71 1.03 9.46
CA ASN A 5 -1.41 -0.07 8.78
C ASN A 5 -2.87 0.22 8.41
N ALA A 6 -3.50 1.22 9.04
CA ALA A 6 -4.90 1.54 8.73
C ALA A 6 -5.10 1.82 7.25
N GLY A 7 -6.12 1.22 6.66
CA GLY A 7 -6.39 1.38 5.24
C GLY A 7 -7.80 0.95 4.87
N VAL A 8 -8.33 1.59 3.83
CA VAL A 8 -9.65 1.35 3.27
C VAL A 8 -9.55 1.19 1.76
N ALA A 9 -10.49 0.46 1.20
CA ALA A 9 -10.63 0.28 -0.25
C ALA A 9 -11.77 1.15 -0.80
N THR A 10 -11.84 1.27 -2.10
CA THR A 10 -12.89 2.01 -2.78
C THR A 10 -13.54 1.18 -3.88
N ARG A 11 -14.68 1.63 -4.33
CA ARG A 11 -15.42 1.08 -5.46
C ARG A 11 -14.55 0.97 -6.71
N GLN A 12 -14.70 -0.11 -7.46
CA GLN A 12 -14.02 -0.30 -8.74
C GLN A 12 -14.89 0.25 -9.89
N ILE A 13 -14.77 1.54 -10.14
CA ILE A 13 -15.44 2.25 -11.23
C ILE A 13 -14.42 3.11 -11.99
N PRO A 14 -14.75 3.61 -13.20
CA PRO A 14 -13.88 4.51 -13.94
C PRO A 14 -13.44 5.70 -13.10
N VAL A 15 -12.19 6.13 -13.28
CA VAL A 15 -11.58 7.18 -12.45
C VAL A 15 -12.37 8.49 -12.44
N TRP A 16 -13.02 8.82 -13.56
CA TRP A 16 -13.85 10.02 -13.70
C TRP A 16 -15.24 9.93 -13.10
N GLU A 17 -15.66 8.74 -12.65
CA GLU A 17 -16.96 8.51 -11.99
C GLU A 17 -16.87 8.55 -10.47
N HIS A 18 -15.64 8.55 -9.91
CA HIS A 18 -15.47 8.66 -8.48
C HIS A 18 -15.86 10.03 -7.96
N GLN A 19 -16.76 10.07 -6.98
CA GLN A 19 -17.13 11.29 -6.28
C GLN A 19 -15.92 11.86 -5.51
N LEU A 20 -15.80 13.19 -5.43
CA LEU A 20 -14.71 13.84 -4.69
C LEU A 20 -14.68 13.43 -3.22
N ALA A 21 -15.83 13.18 -2.60
CA ALA A 21 -15.91 12.67 -1.24
C ALA A 21 -15.20 11.32 -1.06
N SER A 22 -15.30 10.41 -2.05
CA SER A 22 -14.56 9.13 -2.03
C SER A 22 -13.05 9.33 -2.15
N TRP A 23 -12.61 10.28 -2.97
CA TRP A 23 -11.20 10.66 -3.06
C TRP A 23 -10.68 11.21 -1.73
N GLN A 24 -11.39 12.16 -1.13
CA GLN A 24 -11.02 12.75 0.17
C GLN A 24 -10.95 11.71 1.26
N TRP A 25 -11.92 10.80 1.33
CA TRP A 25 -11.96 9.75 2.33
C TRP A 25 -10.80 8.75 2.18
N ILE A 26 -10.57 8.23 0.96
CA ILE A 26 -9.46 7.30 0.68
C ILE A 26 -8.10 7.93 1.00
N LEU A 27 -7.87 9.14 0.52
CA LEU A 27 -6.61 9.85 0.79
C LEU A 27 -6.48 10.19 2.28
N GLY A 28 -7.58 10.55 2.93
CA GLY A 28 -7.63 10.84 4.36
C GLY A 28 -7.17 9.66 5.21
N VAL A 29 -7.64 8.46 4.91
CA VAL A 29 -7.24 7.25 5.65
C VAL A 29 -5.89 6.72 5.19
N ASN A 30 -5.76 6.39 3.90
CA ASN A 30 -4.62 5.62 3.40
C ASN A 30 -3.32 6.44 3.33
N LEU A 31 -3.40 7.73 3.04
CA LEU A 31 -2.24 8.60 2.88
C LEU A 31 -2.02 9.49 4.11
N TRP A 32 -3.02 10.29 4.47
CA TRP A 32 -2.88 11.19 5.62
C TRP A 32 -2.71 10.45 6.93
N GLY A 33 -3.31 9.25 7.10
CA GLY A 33 -3.04 8.39 8.25
C GLY A 33 -1.56 8.04 8.40
N VAL A 34 -0.89 7.70 7.29
CA VAL A 34 0.56 7.43 7.28
C VAL A 34 1.36 8.71 7.58
N ILE A 35 1.00 9.83 6.93
CA ILE A 35 1.65 11.14 7.16
C ILE A 35 1.55 11.54 8.63
N HIS A 36 0.38 11.44 9.24
CA HIS A 36 0.16 11.74 10.65
C HIS A 36 0.97 10.83 11.57
N GLY A 37 1.03 9.52 11.25
CA GLY A 37 1.86 8.57 12.00
C GLY A 37 3.34 8.96 11.94
N ILE A 38 3.89 9.22 10.75
CA ILE A 38 5.27 9.66 10.58
C ILE A 38 5.50 10.98 11.34
N HIS A 39 4.67 11.98 11.11
CA HIS A 39 4.83 13.31 11.73
C HIS A 39 4.77 13.28 13.26
N SER A 40 3.91 12.43 13.82
CA SER A 40 3.69 12.39 15.26
C SER A 40 4.72 11.53 16.01
N PHE A 41 5.20 10.45 15.39
CA PHE A 41 6.01 9.46 16.10
C PHE A 41 7.48 9.46 15.71
N VAL A 42 7.82 9.69 14.44
CA VAL A 42 9.22 9.62 14.00
C VAL A 42 10.13 10.61 14.73
N PRO A 43 9.75 11.90 14.94
CA PRO A 43 10.58 12.82 15.70
C PRO A 43 10.85 12.35 17.14
N ARG A 44 9.85 11.71 17.77
CA ARG A 44 10.00 11.16 19.14
C ARG A 44 10.89 9.92 19.15
N MET A 45 10.78 9.05 18.16
CA MET A 45 11.64 7.88 18.01
C MET A 45 13.10 8.30 17.80
N LEU A 46 13.34 9.30 16.97
CA LEU A 46 14.68 9.87 16.74
C LEU A 46 15.25 10.49 18.02
N ALA A 47 14.46 11.28 18.74
CA ALA A 47 14.87 11.91 20.00
C ALA A 47 15.18 10.88 21.11
N GLY A 48 14.55 9.72 21.07
CA GLY A 48 14.80 8.61 22.01
C GLY A 48 16.13 7.91 21.80
N GLY A 49 16.76 8.05 20.63
CA GLY A 49 18.08 7.47 20.32
C GLY A 49 18.17 5.95 20.35
N GLN A 50 17.06 5.25 20.49
CA GLN A 50 17.00 3.79 20.51
C GLN A 50 16.75 3.22 19.13
N GLU A 51 17.16 1.98 18.92
CA GLU A 51 16.82 1.24 17.71
C GLU A 51 15.30 1.17 17.53
N GLY A 52 14.86 1.36 16.32
CA GLY A 52 13.45 1.36 15.98
C GLY A 52 13.17 1.12 14.51
N HIS A 53 11.91 0.86 14.19
CA HIS A 53 11.51 0.59 12.82
C HIS A 53 10.11 1.16 12.53
N VAL A 54 9.95 1.73 11.35
CA VAL A 54 8.66 2.20 10.82
C VAL A 54 8.24 1.30 9.68
N VAL A 55 7.04 0.76 9.74
CA VAL A 55 6.44 -0.03 8.64
C VAL A 55 5.20 0.69 8.12
N ASN A 56 5.25 1.12 6.87
CA ASN A 56 4.11 1.74 6.20
C ASN A 56 3.43 0.72 5.27
N THR A 57 2.14 0.49 5.46
CA THR A 57 1.38 -0.46 4.64
C THR A 57 0.85 0.21 3.37
N ALA A 58 1.52 -0.04 2.25
CA ALA A 58 1.06 0.29 0.91
C ALA A 58 0.16 -0.85 0.35
N SER A 59 0.47 -1.35 -0.82
CA SER A 59 -0.14 -2.48 -1.53
C SER A 59 0.64 -2.73 -2.80
N MET A 60 0.47 -3.89 -3.44
CA MET A 60 0.89 -4.05 -4.84
C MET A 60 0.20 -3.04 -5.77
N ALA A 61 -0.98 -2.54 -5.42
CA ALA A 61 -1.61 -1.40 -6.12
C ALA A 61 -0.82 -0.08 -6.01
N GLY A 62 0.20 0.00 -5.16
CA GLY A 62 1.18 1.10 -5.11
C GLY A 62 2.39 0.88 -6.03
N MET A 63 2.57 -0.32 -6.56
CA MET A 63 3.70 -0.72 -7.42
C MET A 63 3.26 -0.95 -8.87
N VAL A 64 2.01 -1.38 -9.06
CA VAL A 64 1.44 -1.65 -10.38
C VAL A 64 0.24 -0.74 -10.63
N THR A 65 0.03 -0.37 -11.90
CA THR A 65 -1.17 0.27 -12.40
C THR A 65 -1.67 -0.56 -13.58
N GLY A 66 -2.95 -0.65 -13.78
CA GLY A 66 -3.44 -1.38 -14.96
C GLY A 66 -4.67 -2.22 -14.72
N GLU A 67 -5.06 -2.45 -13.47
CA GLU A 67 -6.46 -2.78 -13.26
C GLU A 67 -7.26 -1.49 -13.41
N ALA A 68 -8.08 -1.44 -14.47
CA ALA A 68 -9.06 -0.39 -14.62
C ALA A 68 -9.88 -0.29 -13.32
N ASN A 69 -10.24 0.95 -12.95
CA ASN A 69 -11.21 1.25 -11.90
C ASN A 69 -10.71 1.36 -10.44
N GLY A 70 -9.40 1.28 -10.19
CA GLY A 70 -8.84 1.43 -8.83
C GLY A 70 -8.20 2.80 -8.52
N GLY A 71 -8.53 3.86 -9.27
CA GLY A 71 -7.83 5.14 -9.28
C GLY A 71 -7.47 5.74 -7.92
N PRO A 72 -8.43 6.07 -7.04
CA PRO A 72 -8.15 6.69 -5.75
C PRO A 72 -7.29 5.80 -4.83
N TYR A 73 -7.59 4.50 -4.80
CA TYR A 73 -6.84 3.54 -3.99
C TYR A 73 -5.39 3.44 -4.47
N SER A 74 -5.19 3.18 -5.76
CA SER A 74 -3.85 3.07 -6.34
C SER A 74 -3.04 4.35 -6.16
N ALA A 75 -3.64 5.52 -6.36
CA ALA A 75 -2.99 6.80 -6.13
C ALA A 75 -2.51 6.94 -4.67
N SER A 76 -3.38 6.60 -3.69
CA SER A 76 -3.01 6.63 -2.28
C SER A 76 -1.84 5.70 -1.96
N LYS A 77 -1.84 4.48 -2.52
CA LYS A 77 -0.81 3.47 -2.24
C LYS A 77 0.53 3.77 -2.95
N HIS A 78 0.52 4.37 -4.14
CA HIS A 78 1.73 4.90 -4.78
C HIS A 78 2.36 6.02 -3.94
N ALA A 79 1.54 6.93 -3.41
CA ALA A 79 2.03 8.00 -2.55
C ALA A 79 2.67 7.46 -1.26
N VAL A 80 2.10 6.41 -0.67
CA VAL A 80 2.70 5.74 0.52
C VAL A 80 4.04 5.11 0.18
N VAL A 81 4.20 4.46 -0.98
CA VAL A 81 5.50 3.93 -1.42
C VAL A 81 6.52 5.06 -1.50
N SER A 82 6.21 6.14 -2.23
CA SER A 82 7.12 7.27 -2.42
C SER A 82 7.53 7.95 -1.12
N ILE A 83 6.60 8.19 -0.19
CA ILE A 83 6.90 8.77 1.12
C ILE A 83 7.78 7.82 1.95
N SER A 84 7.55 6.50 1.86
CA SER A 84 8.35 5.52 2.59
C SER A 84 9.78 5.46 2.08
N GLU A 85 9.99 5.53 0.76
CA GLU A 85 11.31 5.61 0.13
C GLU A 85 12.07 6.87 0.59
N SER A 86 11.39 8.02 0.59
CA SER A 86 11.98 9.28 1.09
C SER A 86 12.39 9.14 2.56
N LEU A 87 11.49 8.64 3.41
CA LEU A 87 11.75 8.44 4.83
C LEU A 87 12.96 7.54 5.07
N TYR A 88 13.04 6.41 4.36
CA TYR A 88 14.17 5.46 4.46
C TYR A 88 15.48 6.15 4.06
N CYS A 89 15.51 6.82 2.91
CA CYS A 89 16.71 7.50 2.43
C CYS A 89 17.19 8.61 3.41
N GLU A 90 16.25 9.37 3.96
CA GLU A 90 16.56 10.41 4.95
C GLU A 90 17.14 9.82 6.23
N MET A 91 16.55 8.75 6.78
CA MET A 91 17.06 8.07 7.97
C MET A 91 18.46 7.49 7.74
N LYS A 92 18.71 6.86 6.59
CA LYS A 92 20.04 6.31 6.26
C LYS A 92 21.08 7.39 6.04
N ARG A 93 20.74 8.47 5.36
CA ARG A 93 21.63 9.63 5.15
C ARG A 93 22.06 10.24 6.47
N ASP A 94 21.13 10.39 7.40
CA ASP A 94 21.37 11.06 8.68
C ASP A 94 21.92 10.11 9.77
N GLY A 95 22.19 8.85 9.43
CA GLY A 95 22.73 7.84 10.36
C GLY A 95 21.79 7.53 11.53
N ALA A 96 20.48 7.61 11.33
CA ALA A 96 19.50 7.38 12.38
C ALA A 96 19.55 5.93 12.91
N ALA A 97 19.32 5.76 14.21
CA ALA A 97 19.19 4.43 14.83
C ALA A 97 17.87 3.73 14.47
N ILE A 98 16.96 4.42 13.77
CA ILE A 98 15.70 3.85 13.29
C ILE A 98 15.76 3.67 11.77
N SER A 99 15.00 2.70 11.26
CA SER A 99 14.87 2.42 9.84
C SER A 99 13.40 2.37 9.42
N ALA A 100 13.14 2.18 8.13
CA ALA A 100 11.80 2.10 7.59
C ALA A 100 11.68 0.98 6.56
N SER A 101 10.46 0.42 6.46
CA SER A 101 10.06 -0.51 5.41
C SER A 101 8.70 -0.13 4.83
N VAL A 102 8.48 -0.50 3.57
CA VAL A 102 7.16 -0.42 2.94
C VAL A 102 6.62 -1.81 2.68
N LEU A 103 5.47 -2.12 3.26
CA LEU A 103 4.77 -3.37 3.04
C LEU A 103 3.84 -3.22 1.83
N CYS A 104 4.07 -4.03 0.80
CA CYS A 104 3.28 -4.07 -0.42
C CYS A 104 2.61 -5.44 -0.57
N PRO A 105 1.50 -5.70 0.13
CA PRO A 105 0.82 -6.97 0.02
C PRO A 105 0.04 -7.08 -1.29
N GLY A 106 -0.06 -8.30 -1.81
CA GLY A 106 -1.01 -8.69 -2.84
C GLY A 106 -2.38 -8.98 -2.24
N TRP A 107 -2.97 -10.12 -2.61
CA TRP A 107 -4.24 -10.57 -2.05
C TRP A 107 -4.04 -11.18 -0.67
N VAL A 108 -4.71 -10.63 0.33
CA VAL A 108 -4.66 -11.10 1.73
C VAL A 108 -6.08 -11.22 2.27
N SER A 109 -6.36 -12.33 2.94
CA SER A 109 -7.67 -12.63 3.53
C SER A 109 -7.95 -11.71 4.73
N THR A 110 -8.48 -10.51 4.45
CA THR A 110 -8.76 -9.48 5.46
C THR A 110 -10.17 -8.93 5.31
N GLY A 111 -10.64 -8.25 6.34
CA GLY A 111 -11.93 -7.54 6.33
C GLY A 111 -11.91 -6.17 5.63
N ILE A 112 -10.89 -5.84 4.82
CA ILE A 112 -10.74 -4.50 4.25
C ILE A 112 -11.98 -4.03 3.49
N ILE A 113 -12.62 -4.89 2.72
CA ILE A 113 -13.82 -4.52 1.94
C ILE A 113 -14.99 -4.22 2.88
N ALA A 114 -15.34 -5.16 3.76
CA ALA A 114 -16.47 -5.00 4.69
C ALA A 114 -16.28 -3.80 5.63
N ASN A 115 -15.05 -3.60 6.12
CA ASN A 115 -14.73 -2.46 6.99
C ASN A 115 -14.79 -1.14 6.21
N SER A 116 -14.40 -1.12 4.95
CA SER A 116 -14.48 0.07 4.11
C SER A 116 -15.93 0.49 3.87
N ASP A 117 -16.80 -0.45 3.53
CA ASP A 117 -18.20 -0.16 3.20
C ASP A 117 -18.98 0.40 4.38
N ARG A 118 -18.63 0.02 5.61
CA ARG A 118 -19.30 0.51 6.82
C ARG A 118 -19.20 2.03 6.97
N ASP A 119 -18.04 2.61 6.63
CA ASP A 119 -17.74 4.01 6.91
C ASP A 119 -17.55 4.84 5.61
N ALA A 120 -17.67 4.23 4.44
CA ALA A 120 -17.50 4.92 3.16
C ALA A 120 -18.63 5.93 2.89
N PRO A 121 -18.32 7.15 2.41
CA PRO A 121 -19.32 8.11 1.97
C PRO A 121 -20.16 7.59 0.80
N VAL A 122 -19.60 6.67 0.02
CA VAL A 122 -20.27 5.93 -1.06
C VAL A 122 -19.82 4.48 -0.95
N PRO A 123 -20.73 3.55 -0.60
CA PRO A 123 -20.39 2.13 -0.50
C PRO A 123 -19.77 1.58 -1.78
N SER A 124 -18.84 0.64 -1.65
CA SER A 124 -18.15 0.03 -2.79
C SER A 124 -19.09 -0.73 -3.71
N GLY A 125 -20.17 -1.26 -3.15
CA GLY A 125 -21.08 -2.18 -3.82
C GLY A 125 -20.44 -3.53 -4.12
N PHE A 126 -19.29 -3.83 -3.53
CA PHE A 126 -18.65 -5.13 -3.61
C PHE A 126 -19.29 -6.09 -2.62
N THR A 127 -19.75 -7.24 -3.08
CA THR A 127 -20.47 -8.23 -2.27
C THR A 127 -19.64 -9.43 -1.86
N GLY A 128 -18.38 -9.51 -2.28
CA GLY A 128 -17.45 -10.60 -1.99
C GLY A 128 -16.56 -10.34 -0.78
N SER A 129 -15.84 -11.36 -0.37
CA SER A 129 -14.79 -11.28 0.65
C SER A 129 -13.42 -11.43 0.01
N MET A 130 -12.40 -10.81 0.59
CA MET A 130 -11.01 -11.04 0.18
C MET A 130 -10.60 -12.51 0.41
N ALA A 131 -11.24 -13.20 1.35
CA ALA A 131 -11.03 -14.62 1.59
C ALA A 131 -11.54 -15.52 0.44
N ASP A 132 -12.47 -15.02 -0.38
CA ASP A 132 -13.01 -15.74 -1.52
C ASP A 132 -12.08 -15.70 -2.75
N ILE A 133 -11.03 -14.87 -2.70
CA ILE A 133 -10.05 -14.79 -3.78
C ILE A 133 -9.09 -15.99 -3.67
N PRO A 134 -9.05 -16.87 -4.68
CA PRO A 134 -8.11 -17.98 -4.69
C PRO A 134 -6.67 -17.49 -4.50
N ALA A 135 -5.88 -18.22 -3.72
CA ALA A 135 -4.49 -17.90 -3.40
C ALA A 135 -4.28 -16.61 -2.59
N SER A 136 -5.31 -16.06 -1.91
CA SER A 136 -5.07 -15.02 -0.91
C SER A 136 -4.24 -15.57 0.25
N PHE A 137 -3.31 -14.75 0.73
CA PHE A 137 -2.49 -15.11 1.89
C PHE A 137 -3.26 -14.90 3.21
N GLU A 138 -2.93 -15.71 4.21
CA GLU A 138 -3.36 -15.44 5.57
C GLU A 138 -2.62 -14.23 6.16
N PRO A 139 -3.29 -13.39 6.97
CA PRO A 139 -2.65 -12.24 7.60
C PRO A 139 -1.41 -12.60 8.43
N SER A 140 -1.38 -13.78 9.05
CA SER A 140 -0.24 -14.29 9.82
C SER A 140 1.01 -14.49 8.96
N PHE A 141 0.85 -14.95 7.72
CA PHE A 141 1.96 -15.07 6.78
C PHE A 141 2.55 -13.69 6.46
N VAL A 142 1.69 -12.71 6.17
CA VAL A 142 2.16 -11.34 5.89
C VAL A 142 2.87 -10.75 7.11
N ALA A 143 2.34 -10.98 8.31
CA ALA A 143 2.98 -10.53 9.55
C ALA A 143 4.37 -11.14 9.75
N SER A 144 4.57 -12.45 9.47
CA SER A 144 5.88 -13.08 9.55
C SER A 144 6.90 -12.43 8.59
N GLN A 145 6.48 -12.09 7.36
CA GLN A 145 7.33 -11.38 6.40
C GLN A 145 7.75 -9.99 6.89
N VAL A 146 6.86 -9.30 7.63
CA VAL A 146 7.18 -8.01 8.27
C VAL A 146 8.23 -8.18 9.36
N PHE A 147 8.10 -9.19 10.24
CA PHE A 147 9.10 -9.45 11.29
C PHE A 147 10.47 -9.79 10.72
N GLU A 148 10.52 -10.63 9.70
CA GLU A 148 11.77 -10.95 9.00
C GLU A 148 12.41 -9.71 8.38
N ALA A 149 11.61 -8.87 7.73
CA ALA A 149 12.10 -7.66 7.08
C ALA A 149 12.65 -6.63 8.09
N ILE A 150 12.01 -6.48 9.25
CA ILE A 150 12.49 -5.61 10.33
C ILE A 150 13.85 -6.13 10.84
N ARG A 151 13.96 -7.42 11.10
CA ARG A 151 15.21 -8.05 11.56
C ARG A 151 16.35 -7.90 10.55
N ASP A 152 16.05 -8.04 9.26
CA ASP A 152 17.01 -8.03 8.16
C ASP A 152 17.23 -6.62 7.57
N ASP A 153 16.64 -5.58 8.16
CA ASP A 153 16.63 -4.17 7.67
C ASP A 153 16.25 -4.07 6.17
N ARG A 154 15.26 -4.86 5.74
CA ARG A 154 14.81 -4.92 4.36
C ARG A 154 13.71 -3.89 4.10
N PHE A 155 13.91 -3.01 3.12
CA PHE A 155 12.97 -1.93 2.83
C PHE A 155 11.70 -2.39 2.14
N TYR A 156 11.78 -3.09 0.99
CA TYR A 156 10.58 -3.57 0.29
C TYR A 156 10.13 -4.91 0.83
N ILE A 157 8.90 -4.97 1.36
CA ILE A 157 8.25 -6.21 1.82
C ILE A 157 7.17 -6.57 0.81
N LEU A 158 7.52 -7.42 -0.16
CA LEU A 158 6.63 -7.84 -1.24
C LEU A 158 5.93 -9.15 -0.87
N ALA A 159 4.95 -9.08 0.04
CA ALA A 159 4.12 -10.23 0.42
C ALA A 159 3.01 -10.44 -0.63
N THR A 160 3.38 -10.99 -1.79
CA THR A 160 2.53 -11.02 -2.97
C THR A 160 2.65 -12.29 -3.78
N GLN A 161 1.67 -12.55 -4.63
CA GLN A 161 1.66 -13.62 -5.61
C GLN A 161 2.57 -13.28 -6.81
N ASP A 162 3.10 -14.30 -7.48
CA ASP A 162 4.07 -14.14 -8.57
C ASP A 162 3.58 -13.27 -9.73
N ASP A 163 2.30 -13.32 -10.05
CA ASP A 163 1.69 -12.50 -11.11
C ASP A 163 1.93 -11.00 -10.92
N PHE A 164 1.88 -10.52 -9.68
CA PHE A 164 2.11 -9.10 -9.38
C PHE A 164 3.56 -8.67 -9.68
N LEU A 165 4.53 -9.55 -9.42
CA LEU A 165 5.93 -9.26 -9.73
C LEU A 165 6.13 -9.15 -11.24
N GLY A 166 5.46 -10.00 -12.02
CA GLY A 166 5.44 -9.93 -13.47
C GLY A 166 4.83 -8.62 -13.98
N TRP A 167 3.71 -8.20 -13.41
CA TRP A 167 3.04 -6.93 -13.76
C TRP A 167 3.89 -5.71 -13.39
N MET A 168 4.54 -5.73 -12.25
CA MET A 168 5.47 -4.67 -11.82
C MET A 168 6.62 -4.53 -12.80
N LYS A 169 7.25 -5.64 -13.20
CA LYS A 169 8.30 -5.66 -14.19
C LYS A 169 7.82 -5.11 -15.53
N MET A 170 6.69 -5.59 -16.03
CA MET A 170 6.09 -5.14 -17.29
C MET A 170 5.80 -3.64 -17.29
N ARG A 171 5.28 -3.10 -16.16
CA ARG A 171 5.06 -1.67 -16.01
C ARG A 171 6.36 -0.89 -16.08
N HIS A 172 7.39 -1.35 -15.37
CA HIS A 172 8.69 -0.70 -15.34
C HIS A 172 9.35 -0.67 -16.72
N ASP A 173 9.36 -1.79 -17.43
CA ASP A 173 9.89 -1.88 -18.79
C ASP A 173 9.17 -0.91 -19.74
N ARG A 174 7.84 -0.80 -19.63
CA ARG A 174 7.06 0.15 -20.45
C ARG A 174 7.42 1.61 -20.17
N ILE A 175 7.62 1.96 -18.91
CA ILE A 175 8.04 3.31 -18.51
C ILE A 175 9.42 3.62 -19.08
N GLN A 176 10.38 2.73 -18.93
CA GLN A 176 11.75 2.91 -19.45
C GLN A 176 11.79 3.06 -20.96
N ASP A 177 10.96 2.30 -21.67
CA ASP A 177 10.88 2.33 -23.15
C ASP A 177 9.98 3.45 -23.66
N GLY A 178 9.38 4.30 -22.81
CA GLY A 178 8.44 5.34 -23.22
C GLY A 178 7.15 4.80 -23.86
N ARG A 179 6.78 3.55 -23.57
CA ARG A 179 5.57 2.91 -24.13
C ARG A 179 4.33 3.21 -23.30
N ASN A 180 3.18 3.24 -23.96
CA ASN A 180 1.89 3.44 -23.30
C ASN A 180 1.60 2.34 -22.26
N PRO A 181 0.80 2.64 -21.21
CA PRO A 181 0.35 1.64 -20.25
C PRO A 181 -0.33 0.45 -20.93
N ALA A 182 -0.22 -0.73 -20.33
CA ALA A 182 -0.97 -1.89 -20.79
C ALA A 182 -2.46 -1.67 -20.53
N VAL A 183 -3.29 -1.93 -21.54
CA VAL A 183 -4.75 -1.90 -21.38
C VAL A 183 -5.20 -3.33 -21.04
N PRO A 184 -5.81 -3.55 -19.87
CA PRO A 184 -6.36 -4.85 -19.53
C PRO A 184 -7.43 -5.26 -20.54
N ARG A 185 -7.40 -6.50 -20.99
CA ARG A 185 -8.49 -7.02 -21.81
C ARG A 185 -9.75 -7.07 -20.95
N ARG A 186 -10.89 -6.60 -21.49
CA ARG A 186 -12.18 -6.81 -20.84
C ARG A 186 -12.34 -8.32 -20.66
N ARG A 187 -12.55 -8.77 -19.43
CA ARG A 187 -13.00 -10.15 -19.20
C ARG A 187 -14.38 -10.27 -19.84
N PRO A 188 -14.63 -11.34 -20.61
CA PRO A 188 -15.93 -11.56 -21.24
C PRO A 188 -17.03 -11.70 -20.19
#